data_9a51810ce25d908d31f7fe51fad6a944
#
_entry.id   9a51810ce25d908d31f7fe51fad6a944
#
_cell.length_a   1.000
_cell.length_b   1.000
_cell.length_c   1.000
_cell.angle_alpha   90.00
_cell.angle_beta   90.00
_cell.angle_gamma   90.00
#
_symmetry.space_group_name_H-M   'P 1'
#
loop_
_entity.id
_entity.type
_entity.pdbx_description
1 polymer ?
#
loop_
_entity_poly.entity_id
_entity_poly.type
_entity_poly.pdbx_seq_one_letter_code
_entity_poly.pdbx_strand_id
1 'polypeptide(L)'
;MYKIVASSRFKKDLKLAIKRGYNMKLLDDIVTKLSNGEPLPEKNKDHALIGNYGGCRECHITPDWLLIYEIVDEELILYLTRTGSHSDLFYQLILLHSILPFDLVLN
;
A
#
# COMPACT_ATOMS: atom_id res chain seq x y z
N MET A 1 6.54 -10.18 -17.06
CA MET A 1 5.64 -9.06 -16.67
C MET A 1 4.47 -9.62 -15.88
N TYR A 2 4.13 -8.96 -14.78
CA TYR A 2 3.01 -9.37 -13.93
C TYR A 2 1.70 -8.80 -14.44
N LYS A 3 0.64 -9.62 -14.37
CA LYS A 3 -0.72 -9.13 -14.61
C LYS A 3 -1.16 -8.32 -13.39
N ILE A 4 -1.69 -7.12 -13.60
CA ILE A 4 -2.13 -6.25 -12.52
C ILE A 4 -3.58 -6.56 -12.17
N VAL A 5 -3.84 -6.84 -10.88
CA VAL A 5 -5.18 -7.09 -10.36
C VAL A 5 -5.42 -6.15 -9.18
N ALA A 6 -6.45 -5.32 -9.26
CA ALA A 6 -6.80 -4.38 -8.20
C ALA A 6 -7.93 -4.95 -7.35
N SER A 7 -7.76 -4.92 -6.01
CA SER A 7 -8.82 -5.32 -5.10
C SER A 7 -9.98 -4.31 -5.14
N SER A 8 -11.16 -4.73 -4.69
CA SER A 8 -12.30 -3.83 -4.56
C SER A 8 -11.98 -2.66 -3.63
N ARG A 9 -11.24 -2.96 -2.55
CA ARG A 9 -10.85 -1.95 -1.58
C ARG A 9 -9.88 -0.93 -2.19
N PHE A 10 -8.91 -1.42 -2.96
CA PHE A 10 -7.98 -0.55 -3.68
C PHE A 10 -8.73 0.41 -4.61
N LYS A 11 -9.74 -0.09 -5.32
CA LYS A 11 -10.52 0.75 -6.25
C LYS A 11 -11.25 1.87 -5.51
N LYS A 12 -11.76 1.60 -4.32
CA LYS A 12 -12.37 2.64 -3.47
C LYS A 12 -11.32 3.63 -2.98
N ASP A 13 -10.19 3.13 -2.55
CA ASP A 13 -9.07 3.97 -2.10
C ASP A 13 -8.62 4.89 -3.24
N LEU A 14 -8.57 4.37 -4.45
CA LEU A 14 -8.14 5.14 -5.62
C LEU A 14 -9.08 6.30 -5.91
N LYS A 15 -10.39 6.08 -5.81
CA LYS A 15 -11.37 7.15 -5.99
C LYS A 15 -11.14 8.29 -5.00
N LEU A 16 -10.82 7.95 -3.75
CA LEU A 16 -10.53 8.97 -2.73
C LEU A 16 -9.24 9.71 -3.05
N ALA A 17 -8.21 9.01 -3.50
CA ALA A 17 -6.94 9.63 -3.89
C ALA A 17 -7.13 10.60 -5.06
N ILE A 18 -7.92 10.22 -6.05
CA ILE A 18 -8.26 11.08 -7.19
C ILE A 18 -9.00 12.33 -6.69
N LYS A 19 -9.97 12.14 -5.81
CA LYS A 19 -10.76 13.24 -5.26
C LYS A 19 -9.90 14.23 -4.48
N ARG A 20 -8.85 13.73 -3.79
CA ARG A 20 -7.91 14.56 -3.05
C ARG A 20 -6.88 15.25 -3.94
N GLY A 21 -6.90 14.98 -5.23
CA GLY A 21 -5.96 15.58 -6.18
C GLY A 21 -4.57 14.96 -6.17
N TYR A 22 -4.42 13.73 -5.68
CA TYR A 22 -3.13 13.04 -5.72
C TYR A 22 -2.67 12.85 -7.16
N ASN A 23 -1.37 12.96 -7.39
CA ASN A 23 -0.81 12.86 -8.74
C ASN A 23 -0.78 11.39 -9.20
N MET A 24 -1.75 11.00 -10.01
CA MET A 24 -1.90 9.62 -10.49
C MET A 24 -0.71 9.14 -11.31
N LYS A 25 0.05 10.05 -11.92
CA LYS A 25 1.25 9.66 -12.66
C LYS A 25 2.29 9.01 -11.73
N LEU A 26 2.39 9.47 -10.49
CA LEU A 26 3.31 8.88 -9.53
C LEU A 26 2.94 7.44 -9.21
N LEU A 27 1.65 7.17 -9.03
CA LEU A 27 1.15 5.81 -8.82
C LEU A 27 1.42 4.94 -10.06
N ASP A 28 1.12 5.46 -11.24
CA ASP A 28 1.34 4.74 -12.48
C ASP A 28 2.81 4.35 -12.66
N ASP A 29 3.73 5.26 -12.38
CA ASP A 29 5.17 4.99 -12.48
C ASP A 29 5.58 3.84 -11.55
N ILE A 30 5.08 3.84 -10.32
CA ILE A 30 5.37 2.79 -9.33
C ILE A 30 4.81 1.45 -9.80
N VAL A 31 3.54 1.42 -10.18
CA VAL A 31 2.87 0.19 -10.60
C VAL A 31 3.53 -0.38 -11.86
N THR A 32 3.93 0.46 -12.79
CA THR A 32 4.63 0.03 -13.99
C THR A 32 5.95 -0.66 -13.64
N LYS A 33 6.74 -0.07 -12.75
CA LYS A 33 8.01 -0.69 -12.32
C LYS A 33 7.77 -2.04 -11.65
N LEU A 34 6.81 -2.10 -10.73
CA LEU A 34 6.50 -3.35 -10.03
C LEU A 34 6.01 -4.41 -11.01
N SER A 35 5.16 -4.04 -11.96
CA SER A 35 4.63 -4.94 -12.98
C SER A 35 5.74 -5.52 -13.86
N ASN A 36 6.79 -4.76 -14.09
CA ASN A 36 7.94 -5.20 -14.89
C ASN A 36 8.99 -5.95 -14.06
N GLY A 37 8.76 -6.14 -12.77
CA GLY A 37 9.72 -6.82 -11.90
C GLY A 37 10.92 -5.97 -11.55
N GLU A 38 10.86 -4.66 -11.75
CA GLU A 38 11.95 -3.76 -11.44
C GLU A 38 11.95 -3.37 -9.97
N PRO A 39 13.14 -3.21 -9.36
CA PRO A 39 13.21 -2.71 -7.99
C PRO A 39 12.83 -1.24 -7.94
N LEU A 40 12.22 -0.82 -6.82
CA LEU A 40 11.90 0.59 -6.60
C LEU A 40 13.13 1.33 -6.04
N PRO A 41 13.27 2.63 -6.34
CA PRO A 41 14.31 3.45 -5.71
C PRO A 41 14.19 3.44 -4.18
N GLU A 42 15.29 3.64 -3.48
CA GLU A 42 15.30 3.65 -2.01
C GLU A 42 14.34 4.67 -1.40
N LYS A 43 14.12 5.79 -2.07
CA LYS A 43 13.20 6.82 -1.57
C LYS A 43 11.78 6.30 -1.38
N ASN A 44 11.39 5.25 -2.08
CA ASN A 44 10.06 4.66 -1.97
C ASN A 44 9.94 3.69 -0.80
N LYS A 45 11.02 3.39 -0.09
CA LYS A 45 11.02 2.60 1.15
C LYS A 45 10.22 1.31 1.06
N ASP A 46 10.39 0.57 -0.02
CA ASP A 46 9.69 -0.70 -0.24
C ASP A 46 10.12 -1.73 0.81
N HIS A 47 9.16 -2.31 1.51
CA HIS A 47 9.43 -3.28 2.58
C HIS A 47 8.26 -4.23 2.78
N ALA A 48 8.56 -5.41 3.35
CA ALA A 48 7.55 -6.41 3.68
C ALA A 48 6.75 -5.99 4.91
N LEU A 49 5.47 -6.34 4.92
CA LEU A 49 4.59 -6.09 6.05
C LEU A 49 4.37 -7.36 6.87
N ILE A 50 3.97 -7.17 8.12
CA ILE A 50 3.64 -8.25 9.05
C ILE A 50 2.22 -8.03 9.58
N GLY A 51 1.69 -8.99 10.34
CA GLY A 51 0.36 -8.89 10.94
C GLY A 51 -0.74 -9.08 9.90
N ASN A 52 -1.75 -8.21 9.95
CA ASN A 52 -2.93 -8.31 9.09
C ASN A 52 -2.61 -8.23 7.60
N TYR A 53 -1.51 -7.61 7.24
CA TYR A 53 -1.05 -7.51 5.86
C TYR A 53 0.15 -8.40 5.58
N GLY A 54 0.34 -9.46 6.40
CA GLY A 54 1.40 -10.42 6.17
C GLY A 54 1.30 -11.02 4.77
N GLY A 55 2.44 -11.16 4.10
CA GLY A 55 2.51 -11.56 2.70
C GLY A 55 2.46 -10.41 1.73
N CYS A 56 2.08 -9.22 2.18
CA CYS A 56 2.10 -8.00 1.35
C CYS A 56 3.37 -7.20 1.59
N ARG A 57 3.61 -6.27 0.69
CA ARG A 57 4.67 -5.28 0.80
C ARG A 57 4.05 -3.89 0.76
N GLU A 58 4.78 -2.92 1.29
CA GLU A 58 4.37 -1.53 1.27
C GLU A 58 5.47 -0.68 0.66
N CYS A 59 5.09 0.30 -0.14
CA CYS A 59 6.02 1.32 -0.58
C CYS A 59 5.40 2.71 -0.41
N HIS A 60 6.26 3.73 -0.38
CA HIS A 60 5.84 5.13 -0.29
C HIS A 60 5.85 5.72 -1.70
N ILE A 61 4.68 6.05 -2.22
CA ILE A 61 4.56 6.77 -3.49
C ILE A 61 5.05 8.20 -3.27
N THR A 62 4.60 8.81 -2.17
CA THR A 62 5.15 10.02 -1.58
C THR A 62 5.32 9.76 -0.08
N PRO A 63 5.91 10.67 0.71
CA PRO A 63 6.11 10.41 2.15
C PRO A 63 4.86 9.98 2.92
N ASP A 64 3.67 10.44 2.53
CA ASP A 64 2.43 10.04 3.19
C ASP A 64 1.38 9.47 2.23
N TRP A 65 1.80 8.95 1.09
CA TRP A 65 0.90 8.22 0.20
C TRP A 65 1.49 6.84 -0.04
N LEU A 66 0.83 5.83 0.52
CA LEU A 66 1.32 4.45 0.57
C LEU A 66 0.60 3.58 -0.46
N LEU A 67 1.29 2.56 -0.94
CA LEU A 67 0.72 1.48 -1.72
C LEU A 67 1.04 0.17 -1.02
N ILE A 68 0.00 -0.61 -0.70
CA ILE A 68 0.15 -1.98 -0.21
C ILE A 68 -0.15 -2.92 -1.37
N TYR A 69 0.76 -3.83 -1.65
CA TYR A 69 0.66 -4.73 -2.79
C TYR A 69 1.21 -6.10 -2.46
N GLU A 70 0.89 -7.08 -3.28
CA GLU A 70 1.42 -8.43 -3.17
C GLU A 70 1.83 -8.93 -4.54
N ILE A 71 2.99 -9.61 -4.60
CA ILE A 71 3.47 -10.26 -5.83
C ILE A 71 3.34 -11.76 -5.64
N VAL A 72 2.61 -12.42 -6.53
CA VAL A 72 2.47 -13.87 -6.56
C VAL A 72 3.22 -14.39 -7.78
N ASP A 73 4.48 -14.79 -7.56
CA ASP A 73 5.39 -15.17 -8.64
C ASP A 73 4.89 -16.36 -9.46
N GLU A 74 4.34 -17.37 -8.80
CA GLU A 74 3.86 -18.58 -9.49
C GLU A 74 2.74 -18.28 -10.47
N GLU A 75 1.93 -17.25 -10.19
CA GLU A 75 0.81 -16.86 -11.04
C GLU A 75 1.12 -15.66 -11.91
N LEU A 76 2.28 -15.04 -11.73
CA LEU A 76 2.68 -13.82 -12.42
C LEU A 76 1.66 -12.69 -12.22
N ILE A 77 1.20 -12.52 -10.98
CA ILE A 77 0.20 -11.50 -10.61
C ILE A 77 0.79 -10.48 -9.64
N LEU A 78 0.49 -9.22 -9.92
CA LEU A 78 0.70 -8.11 -8.99
C LEU A 78 -0.67 -7.68 -8.48
N TYR A 79 -0.95 -7.96 -7.20
CA TYR A 79 -2.18 -7.50 -6.55
C TYR A 79 -1.98 -6.13 -5.94
N LEU A 80 -2.84 -5.19 -6.32
CA LEU A 80 -2.90 -3.87 -5.68
C LEU A 80 -3.96 -3.97 -4.58
N THR A 81 -3.52 -3.96 -3.32
CA THR A 81 -4.34 -4.28 -2.16
C THR A 81 -5.01 -3.07 -1.55
N ARG A 82 -4.24 -2.04 -1.23
CA ARG A 82 -4.70 -0.79 -0.62
C ARG A 82 -3.82 0.37 -1.07
N THR A 83 -4.36 1.59 -1.04
CA THR A 83 -3.57 2.80 -1.16
C THR A 83 -4.22 3.92 -0.35
N GLY A 84 -3.42 4.82 0.18
CA GLY A 84 -3.91 5.93 1.00
C GLY A 84 -2.80 6.48 1.88
N SER A 85 -3.16 7.42 2.74
CA SER A 85 -2.23 7.97 3.73
C SER A 85 -2.05 6.98 4.88
N HIS A 86 -1.09 7.25 5.76
CA HIS A 86 -0.94 6.47 6.99
C HIS A 86 -2.24 6.45 7.79
N SER A 87 -2.90 7.59 7.92
CA SER A 87 -4.18 7.68 8.64
C SER A 87 -5.26 6.84 7.99
N ASP A 88 -5.34 6.84 6.65
CA ASP A 88 -6.36 6.05 5.94
C ASP A 88 -6.18 4.56 6.18
N LEU A 89 -4.95 4.07 6.14
CA LEU A 89 -4.68 2.64 6.15
C LEU A 89 -4.57 2.07 7.57
N PHE A 90 -4.16 2.88 8.53
CA PHE A 90 -3.88 2.43 9.90
C PHE A 90 -4.70 3.20 10.94
N TYR A 91 -5.82 3.78 10.54
CA TYR A 91 -6.65 4.62 11.41
C TYR A 91 -7.09 3.93 12.69
N GLN A 92 -7.52 2.67 12.61
CA GLN A 92 -7.96 1.94 13.79
C GLN A 92 -6.84 1.75 14.80
N LEU A 93 -5.63 1.48 14.34
CA LEU A 93 -4.48 1.36 15.22
C LEU A 93 -4.17 2.68 15.91
N ILE A 94 -4.27 3.79 15.18
CA ILE A 94 -4.08 5.13 15.76
C ILE A 94 -5.12 5.41 16.84
N LEU A 95 -6.38 5.07 16.59
CA LEU A 95 -7.45 5.23 17.57
C LEU A 95 -7.21 4.40 18.83
N LEU A 96 -6.79 3.15 18.66
CA LEU A 96 -6.49 2.28 19.80
C LEU A 96 -5.36 2.84 20.66
N HIS A 97 -4.32 3.39 20.03
CA HIS A 97 -3.25 4.05 20.76
C HIS A 97 -3.72 5.26 21.56
N SER A 98 -4.78 5.93 21.10
CA SER A 98 -5.33 7.10 21.78
C SER A 98 -6.25 6.71 22.93
N ILE A 99 -6.87 5.53 22.91
CA ILE A 99 -7.92 5.14 23.83
C ILE A 99 -7.44 4.12 24.87
N LEU A 100 -6.61 3.16 24.45
CA LEU A 100 -6.14 2.07 25.28
C LEU A 100 -4.75 2.32 25.84
N PRO A 101 -4.42 1.71 27.01
CA PRO A 101 -3.04 1.72 27.48
C PRO A 101 -2.09 1.14 26.43
N PHE A 102 -0.89 1.66 26.40
CA PHE A 102 0.11 1.33 25.41
C PHE A 102 0.35 -0.18 25.28
N ASP A 103 0.42 -0.88 26.41
CA ASP A 103 0.69 -2.31 26.45
C ASP A 103 -0.42 -3.18 25.88
N LEU A 104 -1.65 -2.66 25.79
CA LEU A 104 -2.79 -3.37 25.20
C LEU A 104 -2.87 -3.25 23.70
N VAL A 105 -2.13 -2.33 23.10
CA VAL A 105 -2.21 -2.04 21.67
C VAL A 105 -1.13 -2.76 20.87
N LEU A 106 -0.09 -3.23 21.51
CA LEU A 106 1.10 -3.76 20.86
C LEU A 106 0.90 -5.04 20.06
N ASN A 107 -0.16 -5.73 20.28
CA ASN A 107 -0.43 -6.99 19.59
C ASN A 107 -1.67 -6.83 18.72
#